data_0ed075dcd83e6a4f92765b36a8e12cf2
#
_entry.id   0ed075dcd83e6a4f92765b36a8e12cf2
#
_cell.length_a   1.000
_cell.length_b   1.000
_cell.length_c   1.000
_cell.angle_alpha   90.00
_cell.angle_beta   90.00
_cell.angle_gamma   90.00
#
_symmetry.space_group_name_H-M   'P 1'
#
loop_
_entity.id
_entity.type
_entity.pdbx_description
1 polymer ?
#
loop_
_entity_poly.entity_id
_entity_poly.type
_entity_poly.pdbx_seq_one_letter_code
_entity_poly.pdbx_strand_id
1 'polypeptide(L)'
;MTMKKFLFVLTAGLAVMASCSKQENAPQPMEKGEKAVLNVSISGAPQAKGASFDENKVNSLQVFVFSGNELDAYGSAEATSLTLNATTGLRTVYALVNAPDLSGIVKKDALLAGISNLSDNAPDSFVMIGSGDFTLSSSSNITIEVNRLAARLMLHKLTRKMSSDGLAALGAEKFELVRIYAADVVCNTNYAKNLDGPFDWKNSTLADSSIAAADPFLMRKPSSSAAIAQGASYEEDMCVYVYPNPTLEDSGSAHCTRLVVECKIDGQYYTYPVLIPKVESNKSYEINNLILTRLGNQSDGDDTIKDGETDKIESFEIPFGITVKGWETVLLGNEEGVVTI
;
A
#
# COMPACT_ATOMS: atom_id res chain seq x y z
N MET A 1 -58.89 -84.16 14.09
CA MET A 1 -59.49 -84.56 12.83
C MET A 1 -59.71 -83.28 11.99
N THR A 2 -59.16 -83.25 10.82
CA THR A 2 -59.28 -82.32 9.69
C THR A 2 -58.86 -80.84 9.86
N MET A 3 -57.67 -80.60 9.32
CA MET A 3 -57.09 -79.34 9.01
C MET A 3 -57.95 -78.59 7.94
N LYS A 4 -58.17 -77.29 8.12
CA LYS A 4 -58.47 -76.38 7.02
C LYS A 4 -57.37 -75.32 6.90
N LYS A 5 -56.70 -75.33 5.73
CA LYS A 5 -55.70 -74.34 5.33
C LYS A 5 -56.40 -73.00 4.99
N PHE A 6 -55.96 -71.94 5.58
CA PHE A 6 -56.28 -70.59 5.10
C PHE A 6 -55.05 -70.00 4.43
N LEU A 7 -55.25 -69.67 3.15
CA LEU A 7 -54.30 -69.01 2.30
C LEU A 7 -54.39 -67.52 2.51
N PHE A 8 -53.37 -66.87 3.06
CA PHE A 8 -53.27 -65.42 3.13
C PHE A 8 -52.45 -64.94 1.94
N VAL A 9 -53.08 -64.15 1.07
CA VAL A 9 -52.45 -63.43 -0.02
C VAL A 9 -51.88 -62.15 0.56
N LEU A 10 -50.55 -62.03 0.59
CA LEU A 10 -49.87 -60.81 1.03
C LEU A 10 -49.56 -59.94 -0.19
N THR A 11 -50.32 -58.86 -0.36
CA THR A 11 -50.03 -57.84 -1.35
C THR A 11 -48.88 -56.95 -0.84
N ALA A 12 -47.70 -57.09 -1.47
CA ALA A 12 -46.58 -56.24 -1.19
C ALA A 12 -46.75 -54.87 -1.88
N GLY A 13 -47.02 -53.84 -1.10
CA GLY A 13 -47.00 -52.45 -1.55
C GLY A 13 -45.53 -51.99 -1.69
N LEU A 14 -45.13 -51.67 -2.92
CA LEU A 14 -43.83 -51.09 -3.19
C LEU A 14 -43.84 -49.59 -2.82
N ALA A 15 -43.32 -49.26 -1.66
CA ALA A 15 -43.04 -47.87 -1.29
C ALA A 15 -41.72 -47.45 -1.96
N VAL A 16 -41.78 -46.66 -3.03
CA VAL A 16 -40.60 -46.01 -3.64
C VAL A 16 -40.19 -44.86 -2.74
N MET A 17 -39.18 -45.08 -1.90
CA MET A 17 -38.48 -44.04 -1.17
C MET A 17 -37.61 -43.28 -2.18
N ALA A 18 -38.04 -42.14 -2.65
CA ALA A 18 -37.15 -41.19 -3.36
C ALA A 18 -36.12 -40.64 -2.34
N SER A 19 -35.00 -41.32 -2.24
CA SER A 19 -33.81 -40.79 -1.57
C SER A 19 -33.23 -39.68 -2.43
N CYS A 20 -33.49 -38.42 -2.08
CA CYS A 20 -32.68 -37.30 -2.54
C CYS A 20 -31.27 -37.42 -1.91
N SER A 21 -30.39 -38.17 -2.55
CA SER A 21 -28.98 -38.05 -2.30
C SER A 21 -28.53 -36.69 -2.82
N LYS A 22 -28.24 -35.73 -1.92
CA LYS A 22 -27.34 -34.63 -2.23
C LYS A 22 -26.04 -35.25 -2.67
N GLN A 23 -25.83 -35.30 -3.96
CA GLN A 23 -24.54 -35.58 -4.53
C GLN A 23 -23.69 -34.36 -4.20
N GLU A 24 -22.90 -34.43 -3.13
CA GLU A 24 -21.76 -33.55 -2.97
C GLU A 24 -20.91 -33.74 -4.23
N ASN A 25 -20.87 -32.71 -5.07
CA ASN A 25 -19.95 -32.68 -6.17
C ASN A 25 -18.53 -32.72 -5.57
N ALA A 26 -17.95 -33.93 -5.50
CA ALA A 26 -16.52 -34.04 -5.33
C ALA A 26 -15.88 -33.16 -6.41
N PRO A 27 -14.86 -32.35 -6.07
CA PRO A 27 -14.18 -31.53 -7.07
C PRO A 27 -13.71 -32.45 -8.17
N GLN A 28 -14.27 -32.26 -9.39
CA GLN A 28 -13.83 -33.00 -10.56
C GLN A 28 -12.34 -32.70 -10.74
N PRO A 29 -11.49 -33.71 -11.03
CA PRO A 29 -10.11 -33.44 -11.41
C PRO A 29 -10.14 -32.48 -12.59
N MET A 30 -9.52 -31.29 -12.44
CA MET A 30 -9.42 -30.31 -13.52
C MET A 30 -8.73 -31.01 -14.70
N GLU A 31 -9.42 -31.11 -15.85
CA GLU A 31 -8.82 -31.60 -17.07
C GLU A 31 -7.57 -30.76 -17.36
N LYS A 32 -6.44 -31.44 -17.47
CA LYS A 32 -5.17 -30.82 -17.79
C LYS A 32 -5.31 -30.29 -19.22
N GLY A 33 -5.38 -28.97 -19.36
CA GLY A 33 -5.51 -28.32 -20.67
C GLY A 33 -4.35 -28.70 -21.60
N GLU A 34 -4.54 -28.49 -22.89
CA GLU A 34 -3.47 -28.64 -23.89
C GLU A 34 -2.36 -27.63 -23.67
N LYS A 35 -1.17 -27.90 -24.22
CA LYS A 35 -0.05 -26.95 -24.13
C LYS A 35 -0.40 -25.62 -24.78
N ALA A 36 -0.12 -24.53 -24.10
CA ALA A 36 -0.31 -23.16 -24.54
C ALA A 36 0.98 -22.35 -24.39
N VAL A 37 1.26 -21.47 -25.35
CA VAL A 37 2.31 -20.46 -25.24
C VAL A 37 1.66 -19.16 -24.79
N LEU A 38 2.10 -18.61 -23.66
CA LEU A 38 1.59 -17.38 -23.09
C LEU A 38 2.67 -16.31 -23.12
N ASN A 39 2.41 -15.23 -23.84
CA ASN A 39 3.23 -14.02 -23.81
C ASN A 39 2.58 -13.02 -22.84
N VAL A 40 3.29 -12.67 -21.79
CA VAL A 40 2.85 -11.71 -20.78
C VAL A 40 3.68 -10.44 -20.91
N SER A 41 3.00 -9.31 -21.02
CA SER A 41 3.58 -7.98 -20.89
C SER A 41 2.94 -7.24 -19.73
N ILE A 42 3.67 -6.32 -19.12
CA ILE A 42 3.13 -5.44 -18.09
C ILE A 42 3.00 -4.02 -18.64
N SER A 43 1.96 -3.32 -18.19
CA SER A 43 1.82 -1.88 -18.33
C SER A 43 1.96 -1.23 -16.96
N GLY A 44 2.74 -0.18 -16.87
CA GLY A 44 2.92 0.63 -15.66
C GLY A 44 2.28 1.99 -15.83
N ALA A 45 2.04 2.65 -14.71
CA ALA A 45 1.55 4.02 -14.67
C ALA A 45 2.61 5.01 -15.20
N PRO A 46 2.21 6.18 -15.76
CA PRO A 46 3.14 7.25 -16.08
C PRO A 46 3.90 7.73 -14.85
N GLN A 47 5.16 8.16 -15.06
CA GLN A 47 5.98 8.73 -13.99
C GLN A 47 5.33 9.97 -13.39
N ALA A 48 5.25 10.04 -12.07
CA ALA A 48 4.76 11.22 -11.38
C ALA A 48 5.81 12.35 -11.39
N LYS A 49 5.36 13.60 -11.44
CA LYS A 49 6.23 14.76 -11.27
C LYS A 49 6.73 14.83 -9.82
N GLY A 50 7.96 15.28 -9.60
CA GLY A 50 8.53 15.53 -8.27
C GLY A 50 9.26 14.36 -7.61
N ALA A 51 9.27 13.17 -8.20
CA ALA A 51 10.08 12.06 -7.71
C ALA A 51 11.57 12.26 -8.07
N SER A 52 12.45 11.95 -7.13
CA SER A 52 13.91 12.03 -7.35
C SER A 52 14.48 10.79 -8.06
N PHE A 53 13.65 9.77 -8.34
CA PHE A 53 14.00 8.51 -9.00
C PHE A 53 12.83 7.99 -9.85
N ASP A 54 13.10 6.99 -10.70
CA ASP A 54 12.07 6.40 -11.57
C ASP A 54 11.20 5.41 -10.78
N GLU A 55 10.05 5.89 -10.33
CA GLU A 55 9.08 5.10 -9.59
C GLU A 55 8.44 3.97 -10.41
N ASN A 56 8.59 3.97 -11.74
CA ASN A 56 8.01 2.98 -12.65
C ASN A 56 9.02 1.94 -13.13
N LYS A 57 10.27 2.04 -12.69
CA LYS A 57 11.33 1.18 -13.20
C LYS A 57 11.05 -0.28 -12.88
N VAL A 58 11.19 -1.12 -13.91
CA VAL A 58 11.08 -2.58 -13.83
C VAL A 58 12.48 -3.16 -13.88
N ASN A 59 12.97 -3.69 -12.76
CA ASN A 59 14.25 -4.39 -12.69
C ASN A 59 14.06 -5.91 -12.78
N SER A 60 12.93 -6.43 -12.28
CA SER A 60 12.58 -7.84 -12.35
C SER A 60 11.07 -8.03 -12.52
N LEU A 61 10.69 -9.09 -13.19
CA LEU A 61 9.31 -9.52 -13.39
C LEU A 61 9.21 -11.00 -13.04
N GLN A 62 8.28 -11.36 -12.19
CA GLN A 62 7.88 -12.73 -11.90
C GLN A 62 6.41 -12.91 -12.31
N VAL A 63 6.12 -13.96 -13.05
CA VAL A 63 4.76 -14.27 -13.50
C VAL A 63 4.35 -15.65 -13.02
N PHE A 64 3.20 -15.71 -12.36
CA PHE A 64 2.55 -16.92 -11.88
C PHE A 64 1.25 -17.13 -12.63
N VAL A 65 1.06 -18.31 -13.21
CA VAL A 65 -0.17 -18.73 -13.87
C VAL A 65 -0.80 -19.83 -13.06
N PHE A 66 -2.02 -19.61 -12.57
CA PHE A 66 -2.73 -20.57 -11.72
C PHE A 66 -3.95 -21.15 -12.45
N SER A 67 -4.14 -22.46 -12.29
CA SER A 67 -5.37 -23.16 -12.60
C SER A 67 -6.11 -23.43 -11.27
N GLY A 68 -7.15 -22.63 -10.98
CA GLY A 68 -7.72 -22.59 -9.63
C GLY A 68 -6.71 -22.10 -8.60
N ASN A 69 -6.31 -22.98 -7.66
CA ASN A 69 -5.30 -22.68 -6.64
C ASN A 69 -3.92 -23.25 -6.96
N GLU A 70 -3.80 -24.13 -7.96
CA GLU A 70 -2.55 -24.84 -8.26
C GLU A 70 -1.76 -24.09 -9.36
N LEU A 71 -0.42 -24.06 -9.19
CA LEU A 71 0.48 -23.44 -10.17
C LEU A 71 0.48 -24.26 -11.48
N ASP A 72 0.15 -23.59 -12.58
CA ASP A 72 0.23 -24.14 -13.94
C ASP A 72 1.58 -23.79 -14.60
N ALA A 73 2.01 -22.53 -14.46
CA ALA A 73 3.30 -22.09 -14.97
C ALA A 73 3.89 -20.96 -14.11
N TYR A 74 5.20 -20.89 -14.09
CA TYR A 74 5.99 -19.81 -13.46
C TYR A 74 7.15 -19.43 -14.38
N GLY A 75 7.52 -18.17 -14.34
CA GLY A 75 8.75 -17.66 -14.94
C GLY A 75 9.12 -16.30 -14.43
N SER A 76 10.40 -15.98 -14.61
CA SER A 76 10.96 -14.68 -14.23
C SER A 76 11.88 -14.14 -15.31
N ALA A 77 11.99 -12.80 -15.38
CA ALA A 77 12.86 -12.09 -16.31
C ALA A 77 13.26 -10.72 -15.76
N GLU A 78 14.40 -10.22 -16.18
CA GLU A 78 14.81 -8.81 -16.00
C GLU A 78 14.31 -7.97 -17.19
N ALA A 79 12.99 -8.01 -17.43
CA ALA A 79 12.34 -7.38 -18.57
C ALA A 79 10.89 -7.03 -18.22
N THR A 80 10.25 -6.24 -19.08
CA THR A 80 8.83 -5.87 -18.97
C THR A 80 7.88 -6.89 -19.58
N SER A 81 8.41 -7.99 -20.13
CA SER A 81 7.63 -9.07 -20.72
C SER A 81 8.39 -10.39 -20.67
N LEU A 82 7.66 -11.50 -20.67
CA LEU A 82 8.23 -12.83 -20.79
C LEU A 82 7.27 -13.80 -21.45
N THR A 83 7.79 -14.92 -21.95
CA THR A 83 7.01 -16.00 -22.57
C THR A 83 7.05 -17.24 -21.67
N LEU A 84 5.89 -17.84 -21.44
CA LEU A 84 5.70 -19.02 -20.58
C LEU A 84 5.05 -20.16 -21.36
N ASN A 85 5.37 -21.39 -20.95
CA ASN A 85 4.61 -22.56 -21.34
C ASN A 85 3.59 -22.87 -20.24
N ALA A 86 2.33 -22.62 -20.52
CA ALA A 86 1.18 -22.89 -19.66
C ALA A 86 0.26 -23.95 -20.30
N THR A 87 -0.93 -24.12 -19.77
CA THR A 87 -1.97 -24.96 -20.37
C THR A 87 -3.21 -24.15 -20.74
N THR A 88 -3.99 -24.61 -21.73
CA THR A 88 -5.21 -23.93 -22.19
C THR A 88 -6.30 -23.92 -21.13
N GLY A 89 -7.28 -23.03 -21.26
CA GLY A 89 -8.43 -22.88 -20.37
C GLY A 89 -8.36 -21.64 -19.48
N LEU A 90 -9.26 -21.53 -18.52
CA LEU A 90 -9.32 -20.39 -17.61
C LEU A 90 -8.13 -20.42 -16.66
N ARG A 91 -7.39 -19.30 -16.59
CA ARG A 91 -6.21 -19.12 -15.73
C ARG A 91 -6.28 -17.76 -15.06
N THR A 92 -5.88 -17.74 -13.76
CA THR A 92 -5.57 -16.49 -13.07
C THR A 92 -4.08 -16.25 -13.20
N VAL A 93 -3.69 -15.10 -13.73
CA VAL A 93 -2.29 -14.71 -13.92
C VAL A 93 -1.94 -13.56 -13.00
N TYR A 94 -0.86 -13.71 -12.24
CA TYR A 94 -0.28 -12.67 -11.40
C TYR A 94 1.06 -12.24 -11.99
N ALA A 95 1.29 -10.94 -12.06
CA ALA A 95 2.58 -10.33 -12.38
C ALA A 95 3.09 -9.57 -11.16
N LEU A 96 4.29 -9.91 -10.69
CA LEU A 96 4.97 -9.22 -9.59
C LEU A 96 6.24 -8.58 -10.15
N VAL A 97 6.43 -7.30 -9.86
CA VAL A 97 7.57 -6.50 -10.30
C VAL A 97 8.40 -6.14 -9.10
N ASN A 98 9.72 -6.27 -9.22
CA ASN A 98 10.71 -5.92 -8.21
C ASN A 98 10.49 -6.61 -6.84
N ALA A 99 9.67 -7.66 -6.79
CA ALA A 99 9.46 -8.44 -5.59
C ALA A 99 10.68 -9.35 -5.31
N PRO A 100 10.93 -9.73 -4.05
CA PRO A 100 11.87 -10.80 -3.74
C PRO A 100 11.58 -12.08 -4.53
N ASP A 101 12.53 -13.01 -4.59
CA ASP A 101 12.32 -14.29 -5.27
C ASP A 101 11.24 -15.13 -4.58
N LEU A 102 10.18 -15.44 -5.34
CA LEU A 102 9.01 -16.22 -4.92
C LEU A 102 8.89 -17.53 -5.71
N SER A 103 9.93 -17.96 -6.41
CA SER A 103 9.93 -19.13 -7.30
C SER A 103 9.49 -20.45 -6.65
N GLY A 104 9.60 -20.56 -5.31
CA GLY A 104 9.15 -21.73 -4.56
C GLY A 104 7.64 -21.83 -4.32
N ILE A 105 6.86 -20.84 -4.72
CA ILE A 105 5.41 -20.81 -4.47
C ILE A 105 4.69 -21.62 -5.55
N VAL A 106 3.87 -22.57 -5.10
CA VAL A 106 3.10 -23.49 -5.97
C VAL A 106 1.58 -23.36 -5.81
N LYS A 107 1.11 -22.50 -4.90
CA LYS A 107 -0.32 -22.26 -4.65
C LYS A 107 -0.63 -20.77 -4.65
N LYS A 108 -1.76 -20.41 -5.26
CA LYS A 108 -2.24 -19.02 -5.32
C LYS A 108 -2.44 -18.40 -3.94
N ASP A 109 -3.06 -19.13 -3.02
CA ASP A 109 -3.30 -18.63 -1.66
C ASP A 109 -1.98 -18.38 -0.91
N ALA A 110 -0.96 -19.20 -1.13
CA ALA A 110 0.38 -19.02 -0.56
C ALA A 110 1.05 -17.75 -1.14
N LEU A 111 0.89 -17.49 -2.46
CA LEU A 111 1.36 -16.24 -3.08
C LEU A 111 0.70 -15.04 -2.42
N LEU A 112 -0.63 -15.06 -2.31
CA LEU A 112 -1.40 -13.94 -1.79
C LEU A 112 -1.17 -13.67 -0.30
N ALA A 113 -0.91 -14.73 0.48
CA ALA A 113 -0.54 -14.63 1.89
C ALA A 113 0.93 -14.23 2.12
N GLY A 114 1.75 -14.26 1.06
CA GLY A 114 3.16 -13.85 1.13
C GLY A 114 3.30 -12.40 1.59
N ILE A 115 4.29 -12.12 2.43
CA ILE A 115 4.55 -10.80 3.00
C ILE A 115 5.59 -10.07 2.15
N SER A 116 5.29 -8.82 1.84
CA SER A 116 6.24 -7.83 1.35
C SER A 116 6.54 -6.85 2.49
N ASN A 117 7.82 -6.59 2.72
CA ASN A 117 8.27 -5.60 3.69
C ASN A 117 8.55 -4.28 2.99
N LEU A 118 8.41 -3.17 3.70
CA LEU A 118 8.74 -1.86 3.13
C LEU A 118 10.21 -1.79 2.66
N SER A 119 11.10 -2.52 3.34
CA SER A 119 12.51 -2.67 2.98
C SER A 119 12.78 -3.47 1.68
N ASP A 120 11.78 -4.14 1.12
CA ASP A 120 11.89 -4.79 -0.19
C ASP A 120 11.87 -3.76 -1.33
N ASN A 121 11.48 -2.51 -1.02
CA ASN A 121 11.52 -1.40 -1.96
C ASN A 121 12.85 -0.66 -1.86
N ALA A 122 13.29 -0.10 -2.97
CA ALA A 122 14.44 0.79 -3.07
C ALA A 122 14.17 1.91 -4.09
N PRO A 123 14.93 3.01 -4.09
CA PRO A 123 14.91 3.95 -5.20
C PRO A 123 15.00 3.23 -6.54
N ASP A 124 14.17 3.58 -7.50
CA ASP A 124 14.05 2.90 -8.81
C ASP A 124 13.71 1.40 -8.74
N SER A 125 13.09 0.92 -7.66
CA SER A 125 12.76 -0.50 -7.46
C SER A 125 11.56 -0.69 -6.53
N PHE A 126 10.38 -0.19 -6.92
CA PHE A 126 9.15 -0.40 -6.15
C PHE A 126 8.56 -1.77 -6.39
N VAL A 127 8.15 -2.45 -5.32
CA VAL A 127 7.39 -3.69 -5.41
C VAL A 127 5.99 -3.37 -5.94
N MET A 128 5.61 -4.03 -7.06
CA MET A 128 4.31 -3.87 -7.69
C MET A 128 3.67 -5.22 -7.95
N ILE A 129 2.34 -5.25 -7.96
CA ILE A 129 1.56 -6.44 -8.30
C ILE A 129 0.37 -6.09 -9.16
N GLY A 130 0.06 -6.98 -10.10
CA GLY A 130 -1.15 -6.97 -10.90
C GLY A 130 -1.66 -8.37 -11.15
N SER A 131 -2.92 -8.50 -11.52
CA SER A 131 -3.51 -9.79 -11.84
C SER A 131 -4.69 -9.66 -12.80
N GLY A 132 -5.04 -10.77 -13.44
CA GLY A 132 -6.22 -10.90 -14.25
C GLY A 132 -6.59 -12.35 -14.52
N ASP A 133 -7.87 -12.58 -14.88
CA ASP A 133 -8.38 -13.86 -15.31
C ASP A 133 -8.45 -13.89 -16.83
N PHE A 134 -7.86 -14.93 -17.44
CA PHE A 134 -7.75 -15.07 -18.88
C PHE A 134 -8.11 -16.49 -19.31
N THR A 135 -8.83 -16.61 -20.43
CA THR A 135 -9.03 -17.89 -21.09
C THR A 135 -7.91 -18.09 -22.11
N LEU A 136 -6.94 -18.94 -21.77
CA LEU A 136 -5.79 -19.21 -22.63
C LEU A 136 -6.14 -20.20 -23.75
N SER A 137 -5.70 -19.87 -24.97
CA SER A 137 -5.69 -20.74 -26.14
C SER A 137 -4.28 -21.30 -26.37
N SER A 138 -4.06 -22.03 -27.47
CA SER A 138 -2.74 -22.56 -27.83
C SER A 138 -1.63 -21.50 -27.94
N SER A 139 -2.00 -20.24 -28.23
CA SER A 139 -1.13 -19.07 -28.16
C SER A 139 -1.93 -17.88 -27.67
N SER A 140 -1.48 -17.21 -26.63
CA SER A 140 -2.15 -16.05 -26.02
C SER A 140 -1.17 -14.93 -25.72
N ASN A 141 -1.61 -13.69 -25.97
CA ASN A 141 -0.90 -12.49 -25.56
C ASN A 141 -1.77 -11.73 -24.57
N ILE A 142 -1.24 -11.43 -23.40
CA ILE A 142 -1.96 -10.69 -22.37
C ILE A 142 -1.11 -9.52 -21.86
N THR A 143 -1.80 -8.50 -21.39
CA THR A 143 -1.18 -7.37 -20.69
C THR A 143 -1.77 -7.27 -19.30
N ILE A 144 -0.92 -7.14 -18.29
CA ILE A 144 -1.34 -6.99 -16.89
C ILE A 144 -0.92 -5.61 -16.40
N GLU A 145 -1.88 -4.85 -15.92
CA GLU A 145 -1.61 -3.59 -15.22
C GLU A 145 -1.10 -3.91 -13.81
N VAL A 146 0.04 -3.33 -13.45
CA VAL A 146 0.65 -3.49 -12.13
C VAL A 146 0.58 -2.20 -11.34
N ASN A 147 0.30 -2.31 -10.04
CA ASN A 147 0.21 -1.22 -9.11
C ASN A 147 1.18 -1.41 -7.96
N ARG A 148 1.78 -0.32 -7.46
CA ARG A 148 2.71 -0.36 -6.32
C ARG A 148 1.99 -0.81 -5.06
N LEU A 149 2.69 -1.53 -4.20
CA LEU A 149 2.22 -1.82 -2.84
C LEU A 149 2.33 -0.58 -1.95
N ALA A 150 3.35 0.23 -2.13
CA ALA A 150 3.55 1.45 -1.38
C ALA A 150 2.54 2.57 -1.75
N ALA A 151 2.38 3.50 -0.84
CA ALA A 151 1.78 4.82 -1.02
C ALA A 151 2.87 5.90 -0.94
N ARG A 152 2.59 7.09 -1.44
CA ARG A 152 3.47 8.25 -1.42
C ARG A 152 2.82 9.39 -0.61
N LEU A 153 3.61 10.02 0.27
CA LEU A 153 3.22 11.22 1.01
C LEU A 153 4.09 12.36 0.48
N MET A 154 3.47 13.44 0.00
CA MET A 154 4.17 14.52 -0.69
C MET A 154 3.82 15.89 -0.12
N LEU A 155 4.85 16.69 0.12
CA LEU A 155 4.77 18.11 0.44
C LEU A 155 5.38 18.90 -0.72
N HIS A 156 4.58 19.77 -1.37
CA HIS A 156 5.04 20.62 -2.46
C HIS A 156 5.56 21.97 -1.99
N LYS A 157 4.96 22.50 -0.91
CA LYS A 157 5.25 23.84 -0.43
C LYS A 157 5.03 23.98 1.07
N LEU A 158 5.92 24.69 1.72
CA LEU A 158 5.81 25.10 3.12
C LEU A 158 5.81 26.61 3.23
N THR A 159 4.76 27.20 3.79
CA THR A 159 4.62 28.65 3.96
C THR A 159 4.64 29.04 5.43
N ARG A 160 5.49 29.98 5.80
CA ARG A 160 5.53 30.59 7.13
C ARG A 160 4.59 31.78 7.20
N LYS A 161 3.48 31.67 7.95
CA LYS A 161 2.53 32.77 8.25
C LYS A 161 2.27 32.90 9.76
N MET A 162 3.29 32.77 10.57
CA MET A 162 3.13 32.87 12.01
C MET A 162 2.74 34.28 12.43
N SER A 163 1.73 34.40 13.32
CA SER A 163 1.34 35.71 13.86
C SER A 163 2.45 36.29 14.74
N SER A 164 2.62 37.62 14.69
CA SER A 164 3.62 38.33 15.48
C SER A 164 3.50 38.09 16.99
N ASP A 165 2.30 37.79 17.48
CA ASP A 165 2.02 37.65 18.91
C ASP A 165 2.58 36.34 19.53
N GLY A 166 2.65 35.26 18.73
CA GLY A 166 3.25 33.99 19.20
C GLY A 166 4.77 33.97 19.09
N LEU A 167 5.36 34.75 18.18
CA LEU A 167 6.80 34.73 17.89
C LEU A 167 7.55 35.92 18.46
N ALA A 168 6.88 37.05 18.75
CA ALA A 168 7.49 38.22 19.41
C ALA A 168 8.04 37.84 20.80
N ALA A 169 7.45 36.85 21.47
CA ALA A 169 7.92 36.32 22.74
C ALA A 169 9.20 35.47 22.61
N LEU A 170 9.55 34.96 21.43
CA LEU A 170 10.70 34.11 21.17
C LEU A 170 11.81 34.82 20.38
N GLY A 171 11.59 36.06 19.92
CA GLY A 171 12.56 36.77 19.06
C GLY A 171 12.83 36.09 17.72
N ALA A 172 11.85 35.37 17.18
CA ALA A 172 11.99 34.40 16.09
C ALA A 172 12.40 35.03 14.75
N GLU A 173 13.67 35.37 14.62
CA GLU A 173 14.25 35.83 13.34
C GLU A 173 14.61 34.67 12.40
N LYS A 174 14.98 33.51 12.96
CA LYS A 174 15.47 32.34 12.21
C LYS A 174 14.45 31.22 12.22
N PHE A 175 13.96 30.88 11.05
CA PHE A 175 13.07 29.77 10.82
C PHE A 175 13.63 28.91 9.67
N GLU A 176 13.88 27.62 9.93
CA GLU A 176 14.46 26.70 8.98
C GLU A 176 13.63 25.42 8.90
N LEU A 177 13.32 24.93 7.71
CA LEU A 177 12.84 23.56 7.50
C LEU A 177 14.02 22.61 7.66
N VAL A 178 13.92 21.64 8.57
CA VAL A 178 14.98 20.66 8.87
C VAL A 178 14.80 19.40 8.03
N ARG A 179 13.61 18.81 8.10
CA ARG A 179 13.26 17.57 7.37
C ARG A 179 11.75 17.37 7.33
N ILE A 180 11.33 16.46 6.47
CA ILE A 180 10.04 15.77 6.61
C ILE A 180 10.30 14.28 6.86
N TYR A 181 9.41 13.62 7.57
CA TYR A 181 9.44 12.17 7.76
C TYR A 181 8.04 11.59 7.95
N ALA A 182 7.89 10.30 7.67
CA ALA A 182 6.69 9.57 7.99
C ALA A 182 6.79 9.00 9.41
N ALA A 183 5.75 9.18 10.21
CA ALA A 183 5.60 8.57 11.52
C ALA A 183 4.40 7.63 11.56
N ASP A 184 4.40 6.69 12.50
CA ASP A 184 3.40 5.64 12.63
C ASP A 184 3.23 4.84 11.32
N VAL A 185 4.35 4.33 10.81
CA VAL A 185 4.44 3.66 9.52
C VAL A 185 4.25 2.16 9.67
N VAL A 186 3.31 1.61 8.92
CA VAL A 186 3.19 0.17 8.71
C VAL A 186 4.27 -0.28 7.73
N CYS A 187 5.06 -1.30 8.11
CA CYS A 187 6.24 -1.75 7.37
C CYS A 187 6.06 -3.09 6.64
N ASN A 188 4.90 -3.73 6.76
CA ASN A 188 4.59 -4.99 6.09
C ASN A 188 3.20 -4.95 5.44
N THR A 189 3.05 -5.67 4.34
CA THR A 189 1.75 -5.92 3.70
C THR A 189 1.81 -7.26 2.99
N ASN A 190 0.67 -7.89 2.71
CA ASN A 190 0.64 -9.10 1.90
C ASN A 190 0.32 -8.79 0.43
N TYR A 191 0.61 -9.74 -0.47
CA TYR A 191 0.34 -9.56 -1.90
C TYR A 191 -1.15 -9.56 -2.24
N ALA A 192 -2.03 -10.04 -1.35
CA ALA A 192 -3.48 -9.88 -1.48
C ALA A 192 -3.95 -8.46 -1.17
N LYS A 193 -3.09 -7.61 -0.59
CA LYS A 193 -3.43 -6.28 -0.06
C LYS A 193 -4.51 -6.32 1.01
N ASN A 194 -4.55 -7.43 1.76
CA ASN A 194 -5.42 -7.55 2.93
C ASN A 194 -4.80 -6.81 4.11
N LEU A 195 -5.57 -5.93 4.74
CA LEU A 195 -5.13 -5.03 5.80
C LEU A 195 -5.59 -5.48 7.20
N ASP A 196 -5.74 -6.78 7.42
CA ASP A 196 -6.24 -7.32 8.70
C ASP A 196 -5.13 -7.46 9.77
N GLY A 197 -3.87 -7.09 9.45
CA GLY A 197 -2.71 -7.24 10.34
C GLY A 197 -2.20 -8.68 10.45
N PRO A 198 -1.26 -8.98 11.34
CA PRO A 198 -0.56 -8.04 12.22
C PRO A 198 0.31 -7.07 11.45
N PHE A 199 0.48 -5.86 11.99
CA PHE A 199 1.32 -4.82 11.40
C PHE A 199 2.64 -4.70 12.16
N ASP A 200 3.74 -4.60 11.40
CA ASP A 200 5.02 -4.16 11.90
C ASP A 200 5.11 -2.64 11.78
N TRP A 201 5.38 -1.96 12.88
CA TRP A 201 5.42 -0.51 12.95
C TRP A 201 6.85 0.02 12.93
N LYS A 202 7.05 1.18 12.31
CA LYS A 202 8.30 1.94 12.33
C LYS A 202 8.04 3.44 12.52
N ASN A 203 9.04 4.15 13.05
CA ASN A 203 8.89 5.55 13.44
C ASN A 203 7.64 5.78 14.30
N SER A 204 7.43 4.90 15.29
CA SER A 204 6.21 4.87 16.09
C SER A 204 6.55 4.52 17.54
N THR A 205 5.87 5.14 18.49
CA THR A 205 5.95 4.76 19.92
C THR A 205 5.37 3.37 20.21
N LEU A 206 4.63 2.77 19.27
CA LEU A 206 4.06 1.42 19.41
C LEU A 206 5.11 0.30 19.38
N ALA A 207 6.18 0.47 18.60
CA ALA A 207 7.19 -0.59 18.41
C ALA A 207 8.62 -0.07 18.24
N ASP A 208 8.82 1.02 17.52
CA ASP A 208 10.13 1.63 17.24
C ASP A 208 10.01 3.14 17.33
N SER A 209 10.63 3.71 18.38
CA SER A 209 10.62 5.15 18.61
C SER A 209 11.72 5.89 17.86
N SER A 210 12.61 5.20 17.14
CA SER A 210 13.66 5.84 16.35
C SER A 210 13.15 6.27 14.99
N ILE A 211 13.60 7.44 14.51
CA ILE A 211 13.37 7.87 13.12
C ILE A 211 14.42 7.21 12.25
N ALA A 212 13.99 6.62 11.13
CA ALA A 212 14.90 6.06 10.13
C ALA A 212 15.62 7.19 9.37
N ALA A 213 16.54 7.86 10.03
CA ALA A 213 17.17 9.10 9.60
C ALA A 213 17.97 9.00 8.29
N ALA A 214 18.41 7.80 7.91
CA ALA A 214 19.13 7.53 6.67
C ALA A 214 18.26 6.87 5.60
N ASP A 215 17.01 6.53 5.89
CA ASP A 215 16.11 5.85 4.96
C ASP A 215 15.44 6.87 4.02
N PRO A 216 15.80 6.88 2.71
CA PRO A 216 15.21 7.82 1.75
C PRO A 216 13.71 7.58 1.52
N PHE A 217 13.17 6.43 1.97
CA PHE A 217 11.75 6.13 1.92
C PHE A 217 10.97 6.81 3.03
N LEU A 218 11.54 6.92 4.23
CA LEU A 218 10.82 7.38 5.42
C LEU A 218 11.18 8.80 5.83
N MET A 219 12.25 9.38 5.29
CA MET A 219 12.71 10.72 5.66
C MET A 219 13.37 11.46 4.48
N ARG A 220 13.10 12.76 4.37
CA ARG A 220 13.75 13.66 3.40
C ARG A 220 14.23 14.93 4.07
N LYS A 221 15.42 15.35 3.71
CA LYS A 221 15.94 16.69 4.05
C LYS A 221 15.83 17.60 2.83
N PRO A 222 15.66 18.91 3.03
CA PRO A 222 15.76 19.89 1.95
C PRO A 222 17.06 19.73 1.17
N SER A 223 17.02 19.94 -0.15
CA SER A 223 18.19 19.85 -1.02
C SER A 223 19.16 21.03 -0.85
N SER A 224 18.67 22.14 -0.29
CA SER A 224 19.43 23.37 -0.01
C SER A 224 19.00 23.98 1.32
N SER A 225 19.70 25.05 1.76
CA SER A 225 19.29 25.81 2.96
C SER A 225 17.84 26.24 2.84
N ALA A 226 17.03 25.83 3.81
CA ALA A 226 15.59 26.03 3.84
C ALA A 226 15.17 27.07 4.88
N ALA A 227 15.92 28.18 4.99
CA ALA A 227 15.53 29.33 5.80
C ALA A 227 14.31 30.04 5.16
N ILE A 228 13.25 30.24 5.93
CA ILE A 228 11.98 30.79 5.45
C ILE A 228 11.66 32.07 6.21
N ALA A 229 11.66 33.20 5.48
CA ALA A 229 11.25 34.49 6.05
C ALA A 229 9.74 34.53 6.35
N GLN A 230 9.33 35.43 7.26
CA GLN A 230 7.90 35.63 7.55
C GLN A 230 7.13 35.98 6.26
N GLY A 231 6.03 35.26 6.01
CA GLY A 231 5.21 35.41 4.82
C GLY A 231 5.77 34.77 3.54
N ALA A 232 7.00 34.22 3.61
CA ALA A 232 7.62 33.52 2.48
C ALA A 232 7.32 32.02 2.51
N SER A 233 7.72 31.35 1.45
CA SER A 233 7.55 29.90 1.28
C SER A 233 8.85 29.25 0.86
N TYR A 234 8.98 27.97 1.23
CA TYR A 234 9.95 27.03 0.66
C TYR A 234 9.21 26.14 -0.33
N GLU A 235 9.71 26.06 -1.55
CA GLU A 235 9.09 25.34 -2.66
C GLU A 235 10.06 24.27 -3.19
N GLU A 236 9.88 23.05 -2.74
CA GLU A 236 10.57 21.85 -3.20
C GLU A 236 9.63 20.68 -3.00
N ASP A 237 9.48 19.85 -4.04
CA ASP A 237 8.72 18.62 -3.96
C ASP A 237 9.47 17.62 -3.07
N MET A 238 8.98 17.41 -1.85
CA MET A 238 9.55 16.46 -0.89
C MET A 238 8.59 15.31 -0.69
N CYS A 239 9.05 14.08 -0.87
CA CYS A 239 8.21 12.89 -0.71
C CYS A 239 8.87 11.81 0.14
N VAL A 240 8.03 11.06 0.83
CA VAL A 240 8.33 9.82 1.55
C VAL A 240 7.34 8.73 1.16
N TYR A 241 7.69 7.46 1.37
CA TYR A 241 6.87 6.32 0.94
C TYR A 241 6.58 5.42 2.14
N VAL A 242 5.36 4.91 2.19
CA VAL A 242 4.84 4.10 3.29
C VAL A 242 4.00 2.95 2.76
N TYR A 243 3.78 1.92 3.57
CA TYR A 243 2.81 0.89 3.24
C TYR A 243 1.40 1.25 3.72
N PRO A 244 0.36 0.57 3.19
CA PRO A 244 -1.02 0.83 3.57
C PRO A 244 -1.25 0.70 5.07
N ASN A 245 -2.02 1.65 5.60
CA ASN A 245 -2.47 1.68 6.98
C ASN A 245 -3.98 1.93 7.01
N PRO A 246 -4.81 0.96 7.41
CA PRO A 246 -6.27 1.10 7.41
C PRO A 246 -6.81 1.96 8.54
N THR A 247 -5.96 2.41 9.46
CA THR A 247 -6.37 3.14 10.67
C THR A 247 -6.98 4.49 10.31
N LEU A 248 -8.20 4.74 10.79
CA LEU A 248 -8.93 5.99 10.60
C LEU A 248 -8.76 6.95 11.78
N GLU A 249 -8.63 6.40 12.99
CA GLU A 249 -8.45 7.14 14.23
C GLU A 249 -7.49 6.38 15.12
N ASP A 250 -6.66 7.10 15.87
CA ASP A 250 -5.69 6.49 16.79
C ASP A 250 -6.41 5.76 17.93
N SER A 251 -5.93 4.56 18.21
CA SER A 251 -6.42 3.75 19.33
C SER A 251 -5.32 2.85 19.86
N GLY A 252 -5.08 2.81 21.13
CA GLY A 252 -4.20 1.91 21.90
C GLY A 252 -3.04 1.22 21.16
N SER A 253 -3.35 0.30 20.25
CA SER A 253 -2.37 -0.48 19.48
C SER A 253 -2.35 -0.16 17.98
N ALA A 254 -3.03 0.91 17.54
CA ALA A 254 -3.11 1.30 16.13
C ALA A 254 -3.09 2.83 16.00
N HIS A 255 -2.16 3.34 15.23
CA HIS A 255 -2.03 4.76 14.94
C HIS A 255 -2.23 5.06 13.44
N CYS A 256 -2.77 6.23 13.15
CA CYS A 256 -2.78 6.75 11.79
C CYS A 256 -1.37 7.16 11.36
N THR A 257 -1.03 6.91 10.13
CA THR A 257 0.21 7.42 9.55
C THR A 257 0.20 8.95 9.52
N ARG A 258 1.34 9.57 9.80
CA ARG A 258 1.53 11.02 9.79
C ARG A 258 2.68 11.42 8.86
N LEU A 259 2.48 12.50 8.10
CA LEU A 259 3.59 13.24 7.53
C LEU A 259 3.99 14.32 8.53
N VAL A 260 5.18 14.21 9.10
CA VAL A 260 5.69 15.16 10.08
C VAL A 260 6.67 16.11 9.41
N VAL A 261 6.43 17.40 9.57
CA VAL A 261 7.35 18.46 9.15
C VAL A 261 8.08 18.96 10.38
N GLU A 262 9.41 18.85 10.39
CA GLU A 262 10.25 19.35 11.48
C GLU A 262 10.93 20.64 11.07
N CYS A 263 10.75 21.66 11.88
CA CYS A 263 11.35 22.98 11.70
C CYS A 263 12.21 23.36 12.91
N LYS A 264 13.22 24.20 12.67
CA LYS A 264 14.04 24.82 13.71
C LYS A 264 13.73 26.31 13.78
N ILE A 265 13.31 26.78 14.94
CA ILE A 265 12.93 28.17 15.18
C ILE A 265 13.80 28.70 16.31
N ASP A 266 14.68 29.68 16.02
CA ASP A 266 15.65 30.27 16.96
C ASP A 266 16.46 29.23 17.77
N GLY A 267 16.82 28.12 17.11
CA GLY A 267 17.61 27.07 17.71
C GLY A 267 16.79 25.93 18.36
N GLN A 268 15.51 26.13 18.59
CA GLN A 268 14.60 25.12 19.15
C GLN A 268 13.88 24.36 18.02
N TYR A 269 13.71 23.04 18.15
CA TYR A 269 13.01 22.20 17.19
C TYR A 269 11.52 22.09 17.50
N TYR A 270 10.71 22.07 16.42
CA TYR A 270 9.26 21.92 16.45
C TYR A 270 8.79 21.00 15.35
N THR A 271 7.84 20.11 15.67
CA THR A 271 7.21 19.18 14.73
C THR A 271 5.78 19.61 14.43
N TYR A 272 5.36 19.37 13.18
CA TYR A 272 4.04 19.65 12.64
C TYR A 272 3.50 18.37 12.01
N PRO A 273 2.84 17.49 12.78
CA PRO A 273 2.28 16.24 12.26
C PRO A 273 0.99 16.50 11.49
N VAL A 274 0.95 16.05 10.23
CA VAL A 274 -0.24 16.01 9.39
C VAL A 274 -0.76 14.58 9.35
N LEU A 275 -1.96 14.36 9.89
CA LEU A 275 -2.61 13.07 9.95
C LEU A 275 -3.06 12.62 8.57
N ILE A 276 -2.81 11.36 8.23
CA ILE A 276 -3.24 10.74 6.97
C ILE A 276 -4.07 9.50 7.30
N PRO A 277 -5.37 9.65 7.49
CA PRO A 277 -6.24 8.54 7.80
C PRO A 277 -6.39 7.62 6.59
N LYS A 278 -6.31 6.32 6.82
CA LYS A 278 -6.53 5.29 5.80
C LYS A 278 -5.60 5.42 4.58
N VAL A 279 -4.33 5.12 4.79
CA VAL A 279 -3.38 4.99 3.69
C VAL A 279 -3.67 3.74 2.85
N GLU A 280 -3.77 3.89 1.53
CA GLU A 280 -4.03 2.82 0.57
C GLU A 280 -2.89 2.68 -0.44
N SER A 281 -2.66 1.45 -0.92
CA SER A 281 -1.64 1.15 -1.95
C SER A 281 -1.80 2.02 -3.20
N ASN A 282 -0.70 2.38 -3.83
CA ASN A 282 -0.64 3.10 -5.10
C ASN A 282 -1.33 4.47 -5.09
N LYS A 283 -1.53 5.08 -3.90
CA LYS A 283 -2.05 6.44 -3.76
C LYS A 283 -0.97 7.44 -3.40
N SER A 284 -1.06 8.65 -3.93
CA SER A 284 -0.25 9.80 -3.56
C SER A 284 -1.10 10.76 -2.74
N TYR A 285 -0.71 10.96 -1.48
CA TYR A 285 -1.32 11.92 -0.56
C TYR A 285 -0.53 13.21 -0.63
N GLU A 286 -1.12 14.27 -1.19
CA GLU A 286 -0.40 15.47 -1.57
C GLU A 286 -0.88 16.70 -0.78
N ILE A 287 0.10 17.40 -0.23
CA ILE A 287 -0.08 18.72 0.42
C ILE A 287 0.53 19.75 -0.52
N ASN A 288 -0.32 20.46 -1.25
CA ASN A 288 0.14 21.53 -2.17
C ASN A 288 0.77 22.69 -1.41
N ASN A 289 0.28 23.00 -0.21
CA ASN A 289 0.87 24.00 0.64
C ASN A 289 0.53 23.76 2.12
N LEU A 290 1.54 23.56 2.94
CA LEU A 290 1.41 23.57 4.39
C LEU A 290 1.69 24.98 4.93
N ILE A 291 0.69 25.60 5.53
CA ILE A 291 0.80 26.97 6.07
C ILE A 291 0.93 26.88 7.59
N LEU A 292 2.09 27.27 8.10
CA LEU A 292 2.37 27.31 9.54
C LEU A 292 2.01 28.68 10.12
N THR A 293 1.04 28.72 11.03
CA THR A 293 0.52 29.97 11.65
C THR A 293 0.88 30.06 13.12
N ARG A 294 1.39 29.00 13.75
CA ARG A 294 1.73 28.90 15.17
C ARG A 294 2.91 27.95 15.40
N LEU A 295 3.41 27.86 16.63
CA LEU A 295 4.40 26.87 17.01
C LEU A 295 3.78 25.47 17.01
N GLY A 296 4.55 24.50 16.56
CA GLY A 296 4.23 23.08 16.60
C GLY A 296 4.51 22.46 17.98
N ASN A 297 4.54 21.12 18.01
CA ASN A 297 4.98 20.37 19.17
C ASN A 297 6.50 20.56 19.34
N GLN A 298 6.95 20.82 20.56
CA GLN A 298 8.38 20.95 20.85
C GLN A 298 9.07 19.59 20.71
N SER A 299 10.24 19.56 20.09
CA SER A 299 11.05 18.38 19.85
C SER A 299 12.50 18.65 20.25
N ASP A 300 13.24 17.59 20.55
CA ASP A 300 14.68 17.70 20.84
C ASP A 300 15.54 17.75 19.57
N GLY A 301 14.94 17.49 18.40
CA GLY A 301 15.64 17.46 17.11
C GLY A 301 16.58 16.28 16.93
N ASP A 302 16.51 15.28 17.81
CA ASP A 302 17.21 14.01 17.65
C ASP A 302 16.43 13.06 16.71
N ASP A 303 16.95 11.86 16.50
CA ASP A 303 16.31 10.85 15.64
C ASP A 303 15.40 9.91 16.45
N THR A 304 14.84 10.37 17.58
CA THR A 304 13.95 9.59 18.44
C THR A 304 12.59 10.26 18.51
N ILE A 305 11.52 9.51 18.30
CA ILE A 305 10.14 9.97 18.46
C ILE A 305 9.78 9.86 19.95
N LYS A 306 9.37 10.98 20.55
CA LYS A 306 8.92 11.05 21.94
C LYS A 306 7.43 11.27 22.01
N ASP A 307 6.85 10.94 23.18
CA ASP A 307 5.44 11.20 23.45
C ASP A 307 5.12 12.69 23.22
N GLY A 308 4.06 12.95 22.48
CA GLY A 308 3.58 14.28 22.13
C GLY A 308 4.18 14.91 20.87
N GLU A 309 5.31 14.42 20.33
CA GLU A 309 5.93 14.99 19.12
C GLU A 309 5.13 14.71 17.85
N THR A 310 4.38 13.62 17.83
CA THR A 310 3.48 13.25 16.74
C THR A 310 2.01 13.48 17.06
N ASP A 311 1.71 14.06 18.23
CA ASP A 311 0.34 14.34 18.63
C ASP A 311 -0.30 15.34 17.67
N LYS A 312 -1.58 15.10 17.39
CA LYS A 312 -2.39 15.96 16.54
C LYS A 312 -2.39 17.40 17.10
N ILE A 313 -1.86 18.35 16.32
CA ILE A 313 -2.03 19.77 16.62
C ILE A 313 -3.47 20.11 16.27
N GLU A 314 -4.34 20.24 17.28
CA GLU A 314 -5.78 20.46 17.09
C GLU A 314 -6.05 21.66 16.17
N SER A 315 -6.61 21.40 15.08
CA SER A 315 -7.69 21.98 14.25
C SER A 315 -7.51 21.63 12.78
N PHE A 316 -8.46 20.94 12.21
CA PHE A 316 -9.14 21.23 10.93
C PHE A 316 -9.90 20.01 10.40
N GLU A 317 -11.12 20.25 9.92
CA GLU A 317 -11.88 19.36 9.05
C GLU A 317 -11.24 19.32 7.67
N ILE A 318 -11.07 18.13 7.10
CA ILE A 318 -10.47 17.90 5.78
C ILE A 318 -11.59 17.53 4.80
N PRO A 319 -11.91 18.36 3.78
CA PRO A 319 -12.74 17.90 2.66
C PRO A 319 -11.87 17.19 1.60
N PHE A 320 -12.39 16.08 1.03
CA PHE A 320 -11.72 15.26 0.03
C PHE A 320 -12.17 15.56 -1.40
N GLY A 321 -11.23 15.60 -2.36
CA GLY A 321 -11.52 15.57 -3.80
C GLY A 321 -10.52 14.68 -4.54
N ILE A 322 -11.01 13.83 -5.47
CA ILE A 322 -10.21 12.80 -6.16
C ILE A 322 -10.23 13.04 -7.66
N THR A 323 -9.08 12.96 -8.36
CA THR A 323 -9.01 12.63 -9.80
C THR A 323 -7.72 11.89 -10.19
N VAL A 324 -7.83 10.96 -11.12
CA VAL A 324 -7.11 9.71 -11.35
C VAL A 324 -6.14 9.74 -12.55
N LYS A 325 -4.93 9.22 -12.44
CA LYS A 325 -4.20 8.13 -13.15
C LYS A 325 -2.68 8.24 -13.02
N GLY A 326 -2.08 7.16 -12.62
CA GLY A 326 -0.69 7.03 -12.20
C GLY A 326 -0.68 6.61 -10.76
N TRP A 327 -0.12 7.38 -9.87
CA TRP A 327 -0.56 7.41 -8.48
C TRP A 327 -1.97 7.99 -8.43
N GLU A 328 -2.88 7.37 -7.70
CA GLU A 328 -4.14 8.03 -7.37
C GLU A 328 -3.84 9.13 -6.35
N THR A 329 -3.96 10.39 -6.79
CA THR A 329 -3.66 11.54 -5.93
C THR A 329 -4.81 11.79 -4.95
N VAL A 330 -4.47 11.94 -3.68
CA VAL A 330 -5.37 12.39 -2.61
C VAL A 330 -4.83 13.70 -2.09
N LEU A 331 -5.55 14.81 -2.33
CA LEU A 331 -5.18 16.12 -1.78
C LEU A 331 -5.53 16.16 -0.29
N LEU A 332 -4.60 16.61 0.53
CA LEU A 332 -4.78 16.84 1.95
C LEU A 332 -5.06 18.33 2.21
N GLY A 333 -6.02 18.62 3.06
CA GLY A 333 -6.45 19.98 3.35
C GLY A 333 -7.72 20.38 2.59
N ASN A 334 -7.76 21.63 2.08
CA ASN A 334 -8.89 22.10 1.29
C ASN A 334 -8.84 21.58 -0.17
N GLU A 335 -9.80 21.98 -1.02
CA GLU A 335 -9.90 21.58 -2.44
C GLU A 335 -8.64 21.92 -3.27
N GLU A 336 -7.83 22.86 -2.81
CA GLU A 336 -6.57 23.27 -3.44
C GLU A 336 -5.36 22.50 -2.87
N GLY A 337 -5.55 21.56 -1.91
CA GLY A 337 -4.49 20.83 -1.22
C GLY A 337 -3.73 21.72 -0.22
N VAL A 338 -4.37 22.71 0.38
CA VAL A 338 -3.76 23.61 1.37
C VAL A 338 -4.11 23.16 2.78
N VAL A 339 -3.09 22.89 3.58
CA VAL A 339 -3.18 22.61 5.01
C VAL A 339 -2.67 23.82 5.80
N THR A 340 -3.44 24.29 6.78
CA THR A 340 -3.06 25.40 7.67
C THR A 340 -2.99 24.90 9.11
N ILE A 341 -1.86 25.07 9.77
CA ILE A 341 -1.59 24.67 11.15
C ILE A 341 -1.09 25.85 11.98
#